data_c25a62bb7e88bfca9d9e77c10108ac32
#
_entry.id   c25a62bb7e88bfca9d9e77c10108ac32
#
_cell.length_a   1.000
_cell.length_b   1.000
_cell.length_c   1.000
_cell.angle_alpha   90.00
_cell.angle_beta   90.00
_cell.angle_gamma   90.00
#
_symmetry.space_group_name_H-M   'P 1'
#
loop_
_entity.id
_entity.type
_entity.pdbx_description
1 polymer ?
#
loop_
_entity_poly.entity_id
_entity_poly.type
_entity_poly.pdbx_seq_one_letter_code
_entity_poly.pdbx_strand_id
1 'polypeptide(L)'
;MEIKNHFGVYAVCFENGKLLCIEKTRGPYQHRYDLPGGSQQLGEGLTETLTREVMEETGFTVRSYSNPQIYDVFVREELKNFMVHHIMALYDVEMNESAPQVTISKAVSDGANDSLGYIWMDIQEI
;
A
#
# COMPACT_ATOMS: atom_id res chain seq x y z
N MET A 1 2.27 21.57 18.26
CA MET A 1 2.28 20.69 17.07
C MET A 1 1.08 19.76 17.12
N GLU A 2 0.35 19.68 16.03
CA GLU A 2 -0.79 18.79 15.92
C GLU A 2 -0.34 17.37 15.57
N ILE A 3 -1.01 16.38 16.12
CA ILE A 3 -0.74 14.97 15.77
C ILE A 3 -2.01 14.39 15.18
N LYS A 4 -1.88 13.79 13.99
CA LYS A 4 -3.00 13.13 13.30
C LYS A 4 -2.76 11.64 13.25
N ASN A 5 -3.79 10.87 13.51
CA ASN A 5 -3.71 9.42 13.37
C ASN A 5 -4.09 9.02 11.94
N HIS A 6 -3.37 8.06 11.42
CA HIS A 6 -3.70 7.45 10.14
C HIS A 6 -3.58 5.94 10.27
N PHE A 7 -4.63 5.21 9.98
CA PHE A 7 -4.64 3.76 10.03
C PHE A 7 -4.78 3.22 8.61
N GLY A 8 -3.91 2.29 8.25
CA GLY A 8 -3.97 1.67 6.93
C GLY A 8 -3.74 0.16 7.02
N VAL A 9 -4.15 -0.53 5.95
CA VAL A 9 -4.00 -1.97 5.82
C VAL A 9 -3.16 -2.24 4.59
N TYR A 10 -2.13 -3.07 4.71
CA TYR A 10 -1.13 -3.23 3.66
C TYR A 10 -0.78 -4.69 3.44
N ALA A 11 -0.34 -5.00 2.23
CA ALA A 11 0.04 -6.34 1.82
C ALA A 11 1.56 -6.50 1.77
N VAL A 12 2.04 -7.60 2.33
CA VAL A 12 3.43 -8.03 2.17
C VAL A 12 3.40 -9.24 1.26
N CYS A 13 3.87 -9.07 0.03
CA CYS A 13 3.84 -10.12 -0.97
C CYS A 13 5.23 -10.33 -1.55
N PHE A 14 5.80 -11.49 -1.25
CA PHE A 14 7.09 -11.90 -1.78
C PHE A 14 6.90 -12.99 -2.81
N GLU A 15 7.54 -12.84 -3.97
CA GLU A 15 7.58 -13.88 -4.98
C GLU A 15 8.93 -13.84 -5.65
N ASN A 16 9.56 -14.99 -5.75
CA ASN A 16 10.86 -15.13 -6.42
C ASN A 16 11.92 -14.17 -5.85
N GLY A 17 11.90 -13.98 -4.54
CA GLY A 17 12.88 -13.14 -3.87
C GLY A 17 12.62 -11.65 -4.00
N LYS A 18 11.46 -11.26 -4.53
CA LYS A 18 11.12 -9.85 -4.74
C LYS A 18 9.89 -9.48 -3.95
N LEU A 19 9.86 -8.24 -3.52
CA LEU A 19 8.75 -7.66 -2.75
C LEU A 19 7.93 -6.75 -3.66
N LEU A 20 6.61 -6.95 -3.63
CA LEU A 20 5.70 -6.08 -4.38
C LEU A 20 5.59 -4.73 -3.69
N CYS A 21 5.89 -3.68 -4.43
CA CYS A 21 5.89 -2.31 -3.91
C CYS A 21 5.14 -1.38 -4.86
N ILE A 22 4.79 -0.23 -4.31
CA ILE A 22 4.11 0.85 -5.03
C ILE A 22 4.99 2.09 -4.93
N GLU A 23 5.14 2.82 -6.03
CA GLU A 23 5.82 4.10 -5.98
C GLU A 23 4.81 5.21 -5.72
N LYS A 24 5.02 5.98 -4.68
CA LYS A 24 4.13 7.07 -4.31
C LYS A 24 4.51 8.35 -5.04
N THR A 25 3.50 9.06 -5.53
CA THR A 25 3.70 10.32 -6.25
C THR A 25 3.34 11.54 -5.43
N ARG A 26 2.63 11.37 -4.32
CA ARG A 26 2.14 12.47 -3.49
C ARG A 26 2.21 12.11 -2.01
N GLY A 27 2.04 13.13 -1.19
CA GLY A 27 2.00 12.97 0.25
C GLY A 27 3.39 12.85 0.86
N PRO A 28 3.47 12.48 2.14
CA PRO A 28 4.76 12.41 2.84
C PRO A 28 5.69 11.34 2.31
N TYR A 29 5.16 10.39 1.54
CA TYR A 29 5.94 9.31 0.97
C TYR A 29 6.23 9.48 -0.51
N GLN A 30 6.06 10.70 -1.02
CA GLN A 30 6.30 11.00 -2.43
C GLN A 30 7.72 10.59 -2.84
N HIS A 31 7.84 9.97 -4.01
CA HIS A 31 9.10 9.46 -4.57
C HIS A 31 9.71 8.35 -3.73
N ARG A 32 8.90 7.67 -2.95
CA ARG A 32 9.32 6.52 -2.15
C ARG A 32 8.50 5.31 -2.54
N TYR A 33 9.01 4.16 -2.16
CA TYR A 33 8.28 2.92 -2.36
C TYR A 33 7.56 2.56 -1.08
N ASP A 34 6.37 1.99 -1.24
CA ASP A 34 5.54 1.58 -0.11
C ASP A 34 4.89 0.25 -0.45
N LEU A 35 4.34 -0.40 0.54
CA LEU A 35 3.56 -1.61 0.34
C LEU A 35 2.20 -1.26 -0.27
N PRO A 36 1.63 -2.16 -1.08
CA PRO A 36 0.26 -1.94 -1.57
C PRO A 36 -0.72 -1.93 -0.39
N GLY A 37 -1.66 -1.02 -0.42
CA GLY A 37 -2.64 -0.91 0.64
C GLY A 37 -3.09 0.51 0.83
N GLY A 38 -3.87 0.73 1.89
CA GLY A 38 -4.36 2.06 2.19
C GLY A 38 -5.40 2.07 3.28
N SER A 39 -6.15 3.15 3.34
CA SER A 39 -7.09 3.42 4.42
C SER A 39 -8.40 2.68 4.23
N GLN A 40 -9.01 2.29 5.37
CA GLN A 40 -10.36 1.75 5.36
C GLN A 40 -11.36 2.77 4.85
N GLN A 41 -12.38 2.26 4.19
CA GLN A 41 -13.59 3.01 3.96
C GLN A 41 -14.57 2.66 5.07
N LEU A 42 -15.51 3.56 5.33
CA LEU A 42 -16.50 3.36 6.36
C LEU A 42 -17.29 2.08 6.08
N GLY A 43 -17.39 1.24 7.08
CA GLY A 43 -18.13 -0.02 6.98
C GLY A 43 -17.34 -1.17 6.39
N GLU A 44 -16.09 -0.94 6.02
CA GLU A 44 -15.23 -1.96 5.43
C GLU A 44 -14.46 -2.70 6.52
N GLY A 45 -14.41 -4.02 6.43
CA GLY A 45 -13.52 -4.80 7.29
C GLY A 45 -12.08 -4.69 6.80
N LEU A 46 -11.13 -5.10 7.64
CA LEU A 46 -9.72 -4.95 7.31
C LEU A 46 -9.32 -5.74 6.07
N THR A 47 -9.81 -6.96 5.93
CA THR A 47 -9.45 -7.79 4.77
C THR A 47 -10.17 -7.31 3.51
N GLU A 48 -11.32 -6.68 3.65
CA GLU A 48 -11.98 -6.03 2.52
C GLU A 48 -11.16 -4.84 2.03
N THR A 49 -10.64 -4.05 2.96
CA THR A 49 -9.76 -2.93 2.63
C THR A 49 -8.51 -3.43 1.92
N LEU A 50 -7.89 -4.48 2.46
CA LEU A 50 -6.70 -5.07 1.87
C LEU A 50 -6.95 -5.46 0.42
N THR A 51 -8.01 -6.21 0.17
CA THR A 51 -8.33 -6.73 -1.16
C THR A 51 -8.62 -5.60 -2.14
N ARG A 52 -9.41 -4.62 -1.68
CA ARG A 52 -9.78 -3.49 -2.53
C ARG A 52 -8.56 -2.63 -2.90
N GLU A 53 -7.76 -2.29 -1.90
CA GLU A 53 -6.60 -1.43 -2.13
C GLU A 53 -5.56 -2.10 -3.02
N VAL A 54 -5.31 -3.39 -2.81
CA VAL A 54 -4.38 -4.12 -3.66
C VAL A 54 -4.85 -4.08 -5.11
N MET A 55 -6.14 -4.34 -5.33
CA MET A 55 -6.69 -4.29 -6.68
C MET A 55 -6.55 -2.90 -7.30
N GLU A 56 -6.88 -1.86 -6.54
CA GLU A 56 -6.81 -0.49 -7.04
C GLU A 56 -5.39 -0.08 -7.43
N GLU A 57 -4.41 -0.50 -6.65
CA GLU A 57 -3.05 -0.05 -6.84
C GLU A 57 -2.21 -0.93 -7.74
N THR A 58 -2.52 -2.21 -7.83
CA THR A 58 -1.70 -3.15 -8.59
C THR A 58 -2.45 -3.85 -9.72
N GLY A 59 -3.78 -3.91 -9.63
CA GLY A 59 -4.59 -4.71 -10.53
C GLY A 59 -4.61 -6.19 -10.18
N PHE A 60 -3.80 -6.64 -9.23
CA PHE A 60 -3.81 -8.04 -8.80
C PHE A 60 -4.98 -8.32 -7.88
N THR A 61 -5.45 -9.57 -7.90
CA THR A 61 -6.43 -10.04 -6.93
C THR A 61 -5.73 -10.87 -5.87
N VAL A 62 -6.13 -10.67 -4.62
CA VAL A 62 -5.56 -11.42 -3.51
C VAL A 62 -6.14 -12.82 -3.48
N ARG A 63 -5.28 -13.83 -3.52
CA ARG A 63 -5.70 -15.22 -3.41
C ARG A 63 -5.83 -15.67 -1.97
N SER A 64 -4.89 -15.27 -1.13
CA SER A 64 -4.92 -15.62 0.28
C SER A 64 -4.18 -14.57 1.09
N TYR A 65 -4.52 -14.50 2.35
CA TYR A 65 -3.85 -13.61 3.29
C TYR A 65 -3.74 -14.30 4.64
N SER A 66 -2.71 -13.94 5.40
CA SER A 66 -2.44 -14.59 6.69
C SER A 66 -1.54 -13.70 7.54
N ASN A 67 -1.36 -14.13 8.77
CA ASN A 67 -0.35 -13.58 9.68
C ASN A 67 -0.44 -12.06 9.85
N PRO A 68 -1.61 -11.53 10.27
CA PRO A 68 -1.72 -10.08 10.48
C PRO A 68 -0.81 -9.63 11.61
N GLN A 69 -0.10 -8.53 11.38
CA GLN A 69 0.74 -7.91 12.39
C GLN A 69 0.51 -6.41 12.35
N ILE A 70 0.72 -5.77 13.49
CA ILE A 70 0.47 -4.34 13.63
C ILE A 70 1.77 -3.64 14.00
N TYR A 71 2.05 -2.57 13.27
CA TYR A 71 3.21 -1.72 13.50
C TYR A 71 2.77 -0.27 13.50
N ASP A 72 3.60 0.59 14.04
CA ASP A 72 3.33 2.02 13.94
C ASP A 72 4.62 2.81 13.83
N VAL A 73 4.50 3.99 13.24
CA VAL A 73 5.59 4.95 13.15
C VAL A 73 5.02 6.35 13.27
N PHE A 74 5.86 7.28 13.66
CA PHE A 74 5.52 8.70 13.63
C PHE A 74 6.29 9.33 12.49
N VAL A 75 5.58 10.03 11.62
CA VAL A 75 6.16 10.69 10.44
C VAL A 75 5.94 12.18 10.57
N ARG A 76 7.02 12.94 10.57
CA ARG A 76 6.93 14.38 10.65
C ARG A 76 6.81 14.98 9.25
N GLU A 77 5.82 15.84 9.08
CA GLU A 77 5.67 16.64 7.87
C GLU A 77 6.43 17.94 8.08
N GLU A 78 7.60 18.07 7.46
CA GLU A 78 8.47 19.21 7.73
C GLU A 78 7.91 20.55 7.34
N LEU A 79 7.17 20.60 6.24
CA LEU A 79 6.60 21.83 5.74
C LEU A 79 5.28 22.19 6.41
N LYS A 80 4.74 21.29 7.20
CA LYS A 80 3.50 21.48 7.92
C LYS A 80 3.76 21.23 9.39
N ASN A 81 3.12 21.99 10.23
CA ASN A 81 3.38 21.87 11.66
C ASN A 81 2.54 20.77 12.27
N PHE A 82 2.68 19.55 11.74
CA PHE A 82 2.01 18.40 12.33
C PHE A 82 2.81 17.11 12.12
N MET A 83 2.43 16.10 12.84
CA MET A 83 3.02 14.78 12.80
C MET A 83 1.91 13.78 12.53
N VAL A 84 2.21 12.76 11.74
CA VAL A 84 1.26 11.67 11.49
C VAL A 84 1.69 10.46 12.30
N HIS A 85 0.76 9.96 13.13
CA HIS A 85 0.93 8.67 13.79
C HIS A 85 0.33 7.62 12.86
N HIS A 86 1.18 6.94 12.13
CA HIS A 86 0.74 5.98 11.11
C HIS A 86 0.74 4.59 11.73
N ILE A 87 -0.44 4.00 11.84
CA ILE A 87 -0.65 2.66 12.37
C ILE A 87 -0.95 1.75 11.18
N MET A 88 -0.25 0.63 11.09
CA MET A 88 -0.34 -0.24 9.92
C MET A 88 -0.67 -1.66 10.34
N ALA A 89 -1.70 -2.24 9.71
CA ALA A 89 -1.95 -3.66 9.78
C ALA A 89 -1.34 -4.29 8.53
N LEU A 90 -0.40 -5.20 8.70
CA LEU A 90 0.28 -5.88 7.59
C LEU A 90 -0.17 -7.32 7.52
N TYR A 91 -0.53 -7.77 6.34
CA TYR A 91 -0.88 -9.16 6.07
C TYR A 91 0.11 -9.76 5.08
N ASP A 92 0.54 -10.99 5.32
CA ASP A 92 1.24 -11.75 4.30
C ASP A 92 0.21 -12.14 3.24
N VAL A 93 0.51 -11.89 1.98
CA VAL A 93 -0.47 -12.03 0.91
C VAL A 93 0.12 -12.84 -0.23
N GLU A 94 -0.72 -13.71 -0.80
CA GLU A 94 -0.44 -14.36 -2.07
C GLU A 94 -1.43 -13.86 -3.10
N MET A 95 -0.92 -13.52 -4.28
CA MET A 95 -1.75 -13.02 -5.37
C MET A 95 -2.15 -14.17 -6.28
N ASN A 96 -3.26 -13.97 -7.01
CA ASN A 96 -3.60 -14.87 -8.09
C ASN A 96 -2.58 -14.75 -9.20
N GLU A 97 -2.27 -15.87 -9.84
CA GLU A 97 -1.24 -15.89 -10.87
C GLU A 97 -1.65 -15.17 -12.14
N SER A 98 -2.94 -15.16 -12.42
CA SER A 98 -3.43 -14.43 -13.57
C SER A 98 -3.31 -12.95 -13.30
N ALA A 99 -2.16 -12.40 -13.60
CA ALA A 99 -1.98 -10.96 -13.51
C ALA A 99 -3.02 -10.30 -14.40
N PRO A 100 -3.65 -9.24 -13.92
CA PRO A 100 -4.63 -8.54 -14.74
C PRO A 100 -3.96 -7.94 -15.96
N GLN A 101 -4.68 -7.96 -17.04
CA GLN A 101 -4.21 -7.33 -18.26
C GLN A 101 -4.44 -5.83 -18.25
N VAL A 102 -5.12 -5.35 -17.24
CA VAL A 102 -5.37 -3.92 -17.11
C VAL A 102 -4.07 -3.23 -16.77
N THR A 103 -3.74 -2.21 -17.52
CA THR A 103 -2.53 -1.45 -17.27
C THR A 103 -2.75 -0.55 -16.06
N ILE A 104 -1.88 -0.72 -15.08
CA ILE A 104 -1.93 0.08 -13.86
C ILE A 104 -1.82 1.58 -14.18
N SER A 105 -1.06 1.91 -15.19
CA SER A 105 -0.87 3.29 -15.60
C SER A 105 -2.19 3.99 -15.93
N LYS A 106 -3.18 3.27 -16.42
CA LYS A 106 -4.47 3.89 -16.71
C LYS A 106 -5.22 4.24 -15.44
N ALA A 107 -5.19 3.35 -14.45
CA ALA A 107 -5.83 3.62 -13.17
C ALA A 107 -5.16 4.78 -12.47
N VAL A 108 -3.85 4.87 -12.56
CA VAL A 108 -3.10 5.93 -11.94
C VAL A 108 -3.35 7.26 -12.62
N SER A 109 -3.51 7.26 -13.93
CA SER A 109 -3.62 8.48 -14.70
C SER A 109 -4.93 9.23 -14.48
N ASP A 110 -5.94 8.62 -13.89
CA ASP A 110 -7.19 9.31 -13.64
C ASP A 110 -7.16 10.17 -12.37
N GLY A 111 -6.05 10.15 -11.64
CA GLY A 111 -5.87 11.00 -10.48
C GLY A 111 -6.54 10.50 -9.21
N ALA A 112 -7.25 9.40 -9.25
CA ALA A 112 -7.90 8.85 -8.07
C ALA A 112 -6.93 8.17 -7.14
N ASN A 113 -5.71 7.94 -7.59
CA ASN A 113 -4.69 7.16 -6.90
C ASN A 113 -3.39 7.94 -6.95
N ASP A 114 -2.62 7.90 -5.88
CA ASP A 114 -1.34 8.60 -5.81
C ASP A 114 -0.14 7.70 -6.14
N SER A 115 -0.38 6.54 -6.74
CA SER A 115 0.67 5.61 -7.13
C SER A 115 0.94 5.70 -8.61
N LEU A 116 2.20 5.56 -8.99
CA LEU A 116 2.60 5.47 -10.40
C LEU A 116 2.43 4.07 -10.96
N GLY A 117 2.26 3.08 -10.11
CA GLY A 117 2.13 1.70 -10.49
C GLY A 117 2.92 0.82 -9.54
N TYR A 118 2.93 -0.47 -9.83
CA TYR A 118 3.63 -1.40 -8.96
C TYR A 118 4.97 -1.79 -9.56
N ILE A 119 5.86 -2.26 -8.69
CA ILE A 119 7.15 -2.78 -9.08
C ILE A 119 7.49 -3.94 -8.14
N TRP A 120 8.16 -4.95 -8.68
CA TRP A 120 8.72 -6.03 -7.90
C TRP A 120 10.17 -5.65 -7.57
N MET A 121 10.44 -5.38 -6.31
CA MET A 121 11.76 -4.94 -5.89
C MET A 121 12.56 -6.10 -5.31
N ASP A 122 13.79 -6.19 -5.75
CA ASP A 122 14.73 -7.16 -5.17
C ASP A 122 14.95 -6.77 -3.72
N ILE A 123 14.89 -7.76 -2.82
CA ILE A 123 15.05 -7.51 -1.39
C ILE A 123 16.36 -6.81 -1.08
N GLN A 124 17.39 -7.10 -1.82
CA GLN A 124 18.70 -6.51 -1.60
C GLN A 124 18.79 -5.04 -2.01
N GLU A 125 17.79 -4.55 -2.74
CA GLU A 125 17.74 -3.15 -3.18
C GLU A 125 16.85 -2.29 -2.31
N ILE A 126 16.22 -2.86 -1.32
CA ILE A 126 15.29 -2.13 -0.45
C ILE A 126 16.04 -1.43 0.68
#